data_0c8f73370436244a9e3c57367bbba9d0
#
_entry.id   0c8f73370436244a9e3c57367bbba9d0
#
_cell.length_a   1.000
_cell.length_b   1.000
_cell.length_c   1.000
_cell.angle_alpha   90.00
_cell.angle_beta   90.00
_cell.angle_gamma   90.00
#
_symmetry.space_group_name_H-M   'P 1'
#
loop_
_entity.id
_entity.type
_entity.pdbx_description
1 polymer ?
#
loop_
_entity_poly.entity_id
_entity_poly.type
_entity_poly.pdbx_seq_one_letter_code
_entity_poly.pdbx_strand_id
1 'polypeptide(L)'
;MKRIHIVAAIIFNQDKSQIFITKRPDDKHKGGFWEFPGGKVEPEESVEQAMIRELEEEVGIKVTEQSLFEHLEYDYPDKSLKFDFISVTAFEHKPYGKEGQEGRWVDIKCLPEYAFPEANVPILERVVQEFSS
;
A
#
# COMPACT_ATOMS: atom_id res chain seq x y z
N MET A 1 -18.41 -12.12 12.26
CA MET A 1 -17.07 -12.47 11.76
C MET A 1 -16.10 -11.33 12.07
N LYS A 2 -14.95 -11.65 12.61
CA LYS A 2 -13.97 -10.65 12.98
C LYS A 2 -13.26 -10.11 11.74
N ARG A 3 -13.13 -8.78 11.62
CA ARG A 3 -12.45 -8.17 10.47
C ARG A 3 -10.95 -8.19 10.67
N ILE A 4 -10.24 -8.48 9.59
CA ILE A 4 -8.78 -8.40 9.56
C ILE A 4 -8.43 -6.95 9.23
N HIS A 5 -7.63 -6.32 10.09
CA HIS A 5 -7.24 -4.92 9.91
C HIS A 5 -5.90 -4.83 9.18
N ILE A 6 -5.89 -4.17 8.04
CA ILE A 6 -4.71 -4.05 7.18
C ILE A 6 -4.40 -2.57 6.97
N VAL A 7 -3.11 -2.23 7.00
CA VAL A 7 -2.64 -0.91 6.56
C VAL A 7 -1.92 -1.09 5.23
N ALA A 8 -2.09 -0.11 4.36
CA ALA A 8 -1.42 -0.10 3.06
C ALA A 8 -0.93 1.31 2.77
N ALA A 9 0.25 1.41 2.17
CA ALA A 9 0.92 2.69 1.99
C ALA A 9 0.84 3.17 0.56
N ILE A 10 0.47 4.44 0.40
CA ILE A 10 0.64 5.13 -0.87
C ILE A 10 1.92 5.93 -0.69
N ILE A 11 3.03 5.37 -1.18
CA ILE A 11 4.38 5.94 -0.99
C ILE A 11 4.68 6.88 -2.14
N PHE A 12 4.67 8.18 -1.86
CA PHE A 12 4.91 9.21 -2.88
C PHE A 12 6.40 9.53 -2.99
N ASN A 13 6.85 9.82 -4.22
CA ASN A 13 8.16 10.41 -4.40
C ASN A 13 8.08 11.90 -4.04
N GLN A 14 9.20 12.60 -4.12
CA GLN A 14 9.30 13.97 -3.61
C GLN A 14 8.31 14.95 -4.24
N ASP A 15 8.09 14.86 -5.55
CA ASP A 15 7.18 15.78 -6.25
C ASP A 15 5.77 15.22 -6.41
N LYS A 16 5.50 14.05 -5.83
CA LYS A 16 4.19 13.39 -5.87
C LYS A 16 3.72 13.06 -7.29
N SER A 17 4.67 12.75 -8.18
CA SER A 17 4.37 12.31 -9.54
C SER A 17 4.41 10.79 -9.68
N GLN A 18 5.05 10.11 -8.73
CA GLN A 18 5.21 8.65 -8.77
C GLN A 18 4.87 8.03 -7.43
N ILE A 19 4.48 6.77 -7.49
CA ILE A 19 4.18 5.96 -6.31
C ILE A 19 4.99 4.67 -6.39
N PHE A 20 5.51 4.22 -5.24
CA PHE A 20 6.22 2.95 -5.17
C PHE A 20 5.23 1.83 -4.87
N ILE A 21 5.18 0.83 -5.75
CA ILE A 21 4.29 -0.33 -5.60
C ILE A 21 5.11 -1.61 -5.63
N THR A 22 4.55 -2.67 -5.07
CA THR A 22 5.19 -3.99 -5.06
C THR A 22 4.27 -5.02 -5.68
N LYS A 23 4.86 -6.08 -6.23
CA LYS A 23 4.13 -7.14 -6.88
C LYS A 23 4.05 -8.34 -5.95
N ARG A 24 2.85 -8.90 -5.78
CA ARG A 24 2.70 -10.10 -4.96
C ARG A 24 3.36 -11.29 -5.66
N PRO A 25 4.07 -12.15 -4.89
CA PRO A 25 4.67 -13.36 -5.47
C PRO A 25 3.59 -14.23 -6.14
N ASP A 26 3.95 -14.90 -7.24
CA ASP A 26 3.01 -15.70 -8.01
C ASP A 26 2.42 -16.87 -7.23
N ASP A 27 3.10 -17.34 -6.18
CA ASP A 27 2.64 -18.46 -5.37
C ASP A 27 1.71 -18.06 -4.22
N LYS A 28 1.38 -16.76 -4.12
CA LYS A 28 0.48 -16.26 -3.07
C LYS A 28 -0.92 -16.00 -3.64
N HIS A 29 -1.90 -15.85 -2.72
CA HIS A 29 -3.25 -15.41 -3.09
C HIS A 29 -3.14 -14.08 -3.85
N LYS A 30 -3.81 -13.98 -5.00
CA LYS A 30 -3.70 -12.81 -5.88
C LYS A 30 -2.27 -12.60 -6.38
N GLY A 31 -1.54 -13.70 -6.59
CA GLY A 31 -0.19 -13.65 -7.14
C GLY A 31 -0.18 -13.01 -8.52
N GLY A 32 0.87 -12.23 -8.79
CA GLY A 32 0.99 -11.50 -10.04
C GLY A 32 0.30 -10.15 -10.04
N PHE A 33 -0.56 -9.88 -9.07
CA PHE A 33 -1.15 -8.55 -8.91
C PHE A 33 -0.18 -7.62 -8.20
N TRP A 34 -0.29 -6.33 -8.50
CA TRP A 34 0.46 -5.30 -7.82
C TRP A 34 -0.32 -4.83 -6.60
N GLU A 35 0.36 -4.25 -5.64
CA GLU A 35 -0.28 -3.80 -4.41
C GLU A 35 0.42 -2.59 -3.82
N PHE A 36 -0.31 -1.87 -2.97
CA PHE A 36 0.28 -0.86 -2.11
C PHE A 36 0.94 -1.61 -0.95
N PRO A 37 2.23 -1.38 -0.67
CA PRO A 37 2.92 -2.11 0.41
C PRO A 37 2.26 -1.90 1.76
N GLY A 38 2.26 -2.93 2.59
CA GLY A 38 1.69 -2.87 3.93
C GLY A 38 1.49 -4.25 4.51
N GLY A 39 0.62 -4.36 5.51
CA GLY A 39 0.34 -5.62 6.16
C GLY A 39 -0.66 -5.49 7.28
N LYS A 40 -0.73 -6.50 8.13
CA LYS A 40 -1.71 -6.55 9.20
C LYS A 40 -1.29 -5.67 10.38
N VAL A 41 -2.28 -4.96 10.95
CA VAL A 41 -2.09 -4.22 12.20
C VAL A 41 -2.14 -5.23 13.34
N GLU A 42 -1.11 -5.24 14.19
CA GLU A 42 -1.06 -6.12 15.35
C GLU A 42 -1.99 -5.62 16.44
N PRO A 43 -2.46 -6.51 17.36
CA PRO A 43 -3.51 -6.13 18.34
C PRO A 43 -3.21 -4.91 19.20
N GLU A 44 -1.97 -4.65 19.52
CA GLU A 44 -1.62 -3.53 20.39
C GLU A 44 -0.93 -2.38 19.67
N GLU A 45 -0.99 -2.41 18.33
CA GLU A 45 -0.38 -1.40 17.49
C GLU A 45 -1.40 -0.37 17.04
N SER A 46 -0.96 0.90 16.95
CA SER A 46 -1.75 1.89 16.22
C SER A 46 -1.53 1.69 14.72
N VAL A 47 -2.37 2.31 13.92
CA VAL A 47 -2.23 2.29 12.46
C VAL A 47 -0.87 2.87 12.06
N GLU A 48 -0.47 3.97 12.68
CA GLU A 48 0.81 4.63 12.40
C GLU A 48 2.00 3.74 12.74
N GLN A 49 1.93 3.06 13.89
CA GLN A 49 3.01 2.14 14.29
C GLN A 49 3.12 0.97 13.33
N ALA A 50 1.97 0.41 12.92
CA ALA A 50 1.94 -0.69 11.96
C ALA A 50 2.55 -0.27 10.64
N MET A 51 2.24 0.94 10.19
CA MET A 51 2.75 1.45 8.93
C MET A 51 4.27 1.57 8.97
N ILE A 52 4.81 2.14 10.04
CA ILE A 52 6.27 2.28 10.21
C ILE A 52 6.93 0.91 10.20
N ARG A 53 6.41 -0.03 10.97
CA ARG A 53 6.97 -1.39 11.06
C ARG A 53 6.90 -2.13 9.72
N GLU A 54 5.73 -2.14 9.09
CA GLU A 54 5.54 -2.87 7.85
C GLU A 54 6.43 -2.36 6.73
N LEU A 55 6.55 -1.04 6.59
CA LEU A 55 7.37 -0.49 5.51
C LEU A 55 8.86 -0.68 5.76
N GLU A 56 9.29 -0.72 7.01
CA GLU A 56 10.67 -1.06 7.32
C GLU A 56 10.97 -2.51 6.94
N GLU A 57 10.05 -3.43 7.28
CA GLU A 57 10.22 -4.86 6.99
C GLU A 57 10.11 -5.18 5.50
N GLU A 58 9.16 -4.57 4.82
CA GLU A 58 8.79 -4.94 3.45
C GLU A 58 9.58 -4.21 2.38
N VAL A 59 9.83 -2.93 2.58
CA VAL A 59 10.47 -2.11 1.55
C VAL A 59 11.67 -1.31 2.04
N GLY A 60 12.06 -1.50 3.29
CA GLY A 60 13.32 -0.97 3.80
C GLY A 60 13.39 0.54 4.00
N ILE A 61 12.25 1.20 4.19
CA ILE A 61 12.23 2.64 4.45
C ILE A 61 11.81 2.94 5.87
N LYS A 62 12.20 4.12 6.36
CA LYS A 62 11.78 4.62 7.66
C LYS A 62 10.83 5.79 7.45
N VAL A 63 9.56 5.58 7.76
CA VAL A 63 8.53 6.59 7.58
C VAL A 63 8.73 7.74 8.57
N THR A 64 8.77 8.97 8.07
CA THR A 64 8.90 10.15 8.91
C THR A 64 7.68 11.06 8.84
N GLU A 65 6.84 10.92 7.81
CA GLU A 65 5.62 11.71 7.69
C GLU A 65 4.53 10.88 7.02
N GLN A 66 3.38 10.77 7.66
CA GLN A 66 2.26 10.00 7.14
C GLN A 66 0.94 10.61 7.58
N SER A 67 -0.11 10.34 6.80
CA SER A 67 -1.47 10.76 7.13
C SER A 67 -2.47 9.79 6.54
N LEU A 68 -3.66 9.70 7.14
CA LEU A 68 -4.70 8.84 6.61
C LEU A 68 -5.19 9.36 5.27
N PHE A 69 -5.18 8.51 4.24
CA PHE A 69 -5.72 8.84 2.93
C PHE A 69 -7.17 8.40 2.82
N GLU A 70 -7.47 7.16 3.16
CA GLU A 70 -8.82 6.65 3.11
C GLU A 70 -8.96 5.38 3.95
N HIS A 71 -10.15 5.19 4.53
CA HIS A 71 -10.53 3.97 5.25
C HIS A 71 -11.56 3.23 4.40
N LEU A 72 -11.38 1.91 4.25
CA LEU A 72 -12.24 1.10 3.42
C LEU A 72 -12.51 -0.24 4.10
N GLU A 73 -13.76 -0.71 4.05
CA GLU A 73 -14.10 -2.04 4.52
C GLU A 73 -14.61 -2.85 3.33
N TYR A 74 -14.17 -4.09 3.23
CA TYR A 74 -14.51 -4.94 2.12
C TYR A 74 -14.74 -6.38 2.58
N ASP A 75 -15.88 -6.93 2.22
CA ASP A 75 -16.25 -8.30 2.57
C ASP A 75 -16.09 -9.21 1.37
N TYR A 76 -15.14 -10.14 1.45
CA TYR A 76 -15.04 -11.25 0.53
C TYR A 76 -15.93 -12.38 1.05
N PRO A 77 -16.30 -13.34 0.21
CA PRO A 77 -17.15 -14.44 0.68
C PRO A 77 -16.60 -15.21 1.86
N ASP A 78 -15.28 -15.30 1.98
CA ASP A 78 -14.62 -16.09 3.02
C ASP A 78 -13.99 -15.26 4.15
N LYS A 79 -14.00 -13.93 4.05
CA LYS A 79 -13.37 -13.08 5.07
C LYS A 79 -13.82 -11.63 4.96
N SER A 80 -13.74 -10.91 6.07
CA SER A 80 -14.02 -9.48 6.11
C SER A 80 -12.71 -8.73 6.34
N LEU A 81 -12.47 -7.69 5.56
CA LEU A 81 -11.25 -6.90 5.64
C LEU A 81 -11.57 -5.44 5.94
N LYS A 82 -10.69 -4.82 6.72
CA LYS A 82 -10.75 -3.40 7.03
C LYS A 82 -9.39 -2.82 6.67
N PHE A 83 -9.37 -1.82 5.78
CA PHE A 83 -8.14 -1.21 5.28
C PHE A 83 -8.03 0.22 5.72
N ASP A 84 -6.84 0.61 6.17
CA ASP A 84 -6.49 2.02 6.27
C ASP A 84 -5.37 2.27 5.25
N PHE A 85 -5.66 3.13 4.28
CA PHE A 85 -4.70 3.54 3.26
C PHE A 85 -4.03 4.82 3.73
N ILE A 86 -2.72 4.78 3.84
CA ILE A 86 -1.92 5.84 4.45
C ILE A 86 -1.06 6.50 3.39
N SER A 87 -1.15 7.84 3.29
CA SER A 87 -0.24 8.61 2.45
C SER A 87 1.10 8.74 3.18
N VAL A 88 2.17 8.24 2.56
CA VAL A 88 3.52 8.35 3.10
C VAL A 88 4.25 9.37 2.25
N THR A 89 4.49 10.55 2.81
CA THR A 89 5.00 11.70 2.06
C THR A 89 6.46 12.03 2.39
N ALA A 90 7.01 11.45 3.45
CA ALA A 90 8.43 11.62 3.78
C ALA A 90 8.95 10.36 4.45
N PHE A 91 10.16 9.97 4.08
CA PHE A 91 10.79 8.78 4.62
C PHE A 91 12.30 8.83 4.36
N GLU A 92 13.04 8.00 5.09
CA GLU A 92 14.48 7.84 4.91
C GLU A 92 14.75 6.53 4.17
N HIS A 93 15.84 6.48 3.44
CA HIS A 93 16.29 5.34 2.63
C HIS A 93 15.47 5.20 1.35
N LYS A 94 15.94 4.35 0.45
CA LYS A 94 15.27 4.10 -0.83
C LYS A 94 14.44 2.83 -0.76
N PRO A 95 13.17 2.87 -1.16
CA PRO A 95 12.35 1.67 -1.12
C PRO A 95 12.80 0.64 -2.15
N TYR A 96 12.67 -0.63 -1.77
CA TYR A 96 12.98 -1.76 -2.65
C TYR A 96 12.23 -2.99 -2.14
N GLY A 97 12.20 -4.05 -2.93
CA GLY A 97 11.54 -5.29 -2.53
C GLY A 97 12.41 -6.07 -1.55
N LYS A 98 12.40 -5.66 -0.29
CA LYS A 98 13.29 -6.22 0.73
C LYS A 98 13.04 -7.69 1.01
N GLU A 99 11.82 -8.17 0.77
CA GLU A 99 11.46 -9.57 0.99
C GLU A 99 11.56 -10.40 -0.30
N GLY A 100 12.23 -9.87 -1.32
CA GLY A 100 12.42 -10.57 -2.58
C GLY A 100 11.36 -10.29 -3.63
N GLN A 101 10.33 -9.54 -3.30
CA GLN A 101 9.28 -9.18 -4.26
C GLN A 101 9.77 -8.08 -5.19
N GLU A 102 9.16 -8.03 -6.37
CA GLU A 102 9.46 -6.95 -7.30
C GLU A 102 8.85 -5.64 -6.79
N GLY A 103 9.60 -4.53 -6.86
CA GLY A 103 9.09 -3.22 -6.51
C GLY A 103 9.52 -2.21 -7.56
N ARG A 104 8.70 -1.18 -7.78
CA ARG A 104 9.05 -0.13 -8.73
C ARG A 104 8.32 1.17 -8.46
N TRP A 105 8.94 2.26 -8.87
CA TRP A 105 8.29 3.55 -8.95
C TRP A 105 7.47 3.61 -10.24
N VAL A 106 6.22 4.04 -10.14
CA VAL A 106 5.31 4.13 -11.28
C VAL A 106 4.74 5.53 -11.35
N ASP A 107 4.73 6.12 -12.54
CA ASP A 107 4.03 7.39 -12.75
C ASP A 107 2.57 7.21 -12.38
N ILE A 108 2.03 8.14 -11.61
CA ILE A 108 0.65 8.02 -11.12
C ILE A 108 -0.33 7.85 -12.27
N LYS A 109 -0.15 8.58 -13.36
CA LYS A 109 -1.02 8.47 -14.54
C LYS A 109 -0.98 7.09 -15.20
N CYS A 110 0.05 6.29 -14.91
CA CYS A 110 0.20 4.95 -15.48
C CYS A 110 -0.33 3.85 -14.56
N LEU A 111 -0.74 4.17 -13.34
CA LEU A 111 -1.25 3.18 -12.39
C LEU A 111 -2.38 2.32 -12.96
N PRO A 112 -3.34 2.87 -13.74
CA PRO A 112 -4.41 2.03 -14.30
C PRO A 112 -3.93 0.92 -15.23
N GLU A 113 -2.68 0.96 -15.69
CA GLU A 113 -2.12 -0.08 -16.54
C GLU A 113 -1.65 -1.30 -15.75
N TYR A 114 -1.63 -1.19 -14.42
CA TYR A 114 -1.19 -2.27 -13.53
C TYR A 114 -2.39 -3.00 -12.94
N ALA A 115 -2.29 -4.33 -12.84
CA ALA A 115 -3.38 -5.13 -12.27
C ALA A 115 -3.32 -5.09 -10.75
N PHE A 116 -4.35 -4.51 -10.12
CA PHE A 116 -4.50 -4.45 -8.67
C PHE A 116 -5.69 -5.31 -8.25
N PRO A 117 -5.66 -5.87 -7.03
CA PRO A 117 -6.84 -6.56 -6.50
C PRO A 117 -8.04 -5.61 -6.44
N GLU A 118 -9.21 -6.19 -6.60
CA GLU A 118 -10.47 -5.45 -6.69
C GLU A 118 -10.67 -4.42 -5.57
N ALA A 119 -10.34 -4.78 -4.34
CA ALA A 119 -10.53 -3.88 -3.20
C ALA A 119 -9.67 -2.62 -3.28
N ASN A 120 -8.58 -2.66 -4.05
CA ASN A 120 -7.66 -1.52 -4.18
C ASN A 120 -8.01 -0.57 -5.32
N VAL A 121 -8.87 -1.01 -6.24
CA VAL A 121 -9.20 -0.23 -7.44
C VAL A 121 -9.79 1.15 -7.11
N PRO A 122 -10.75 1.30 -6.19
CA PRO A 122 -11.27 2.63 -5.85
C PRO A 122 -10.19 3.57 -5.32
N ILE A 123 -9.23 3.04 -4.59
CA ILE A 123 -8.13 3.83 -4.03
C ILE A 123 -7.19 4.29 -5.15
N LEU A 124 -6.84 3.37 -6.04
CA LEU A 124 -6.01 3.68 -7.20
C LEU A 124 -6.65 4.78 -8.04
N GLU A 125 -7.95 4.67 -8.29
CA GLU A 125 -8.68 5.66 -9.08
C GLU A 125 -8.66 7.04 -8.41
N ARG A 126 -8.82 7.08 -7.09
CA ARG A 126 -8.76 8.32 -6.33
C ARG A 126 -7.36 8.96 -6.40
N VAL A 127 -6.32 8.14 -6.28
CA VAL A 127 -4.93 8.63 -6.38
C VAL A 127 -4.70 9.26 -7.75
N VAL A 128 -5.11 8.57 -8.81
CA VAL A 128 -4.97 9.09 -10.18
C VAL A 128 -5.73 10.41 -10.33
N GLN A 129 -6.96 10.46 -9.84
CA GLN A 129 -7.79 11.66 -9.95
C GLN A 129 -7.19 12.86 -9.21
N GLU A 130 -6.63 12.64 -8.03
CA GLU A 130 -6.12 13.74 -7.20
C GLU A 130 -4.70 14.18 -7.55
N PHE A 131 -3.86 13.28 -8.06
CA PHE A 131 -2.44 13.56 -8.22
C PHE A 131 -1.92 13.51 -9.66
N SER A 132 -2.70 13.05 -10.63
CA SER A 132 -2.27 13.05 -12.02
C SER A 132 -2.95 14.20 -12.74
N SER A 133 -2.39 15.35 -12.64
CA SER A 133 -2.92 16.52 -13.34
C SER A 133 -2.26 16.69 -14.69
#